data_b3823db4577fdb22c1497702457884bb
#
_entry.id   b3823db4577fdb22c1497702457884bb
#
_cell.length_a   1.000
_cell.length_b   1.000
_cell.length_c   1.000
_cell.angle_alpha   90.00
_cell.angle_beta   90.00
_cell.angle_gamma   90.00
#
_symmetry.space_group_name_H-M   'P 1'
#
loop_
_entity.id
_entity.type
_entity.pdbx_description
1 polymer ?
#
loop_
_entity_poly.entity_id
_entity_poly.type
_entity_poly.pdbx_seq_one_letter_code
_entity_poly.pdbx_strand_id
1 'polypeptide(L)'
;FKSLQTDGFDIARYLETRRYDLVSLGYLGIAIAAFLAATILPFSSEVVFTGLLIGGYDPIWLVVWATVGNTLGGMTCYGLGYLGKIEWIEKWLKIPQEKAEKWKEKIHKYGDGFAFFSFLPGVGDFIAVAAGLLRCRWWVVFVSMAVGKLVRYLVWMEANQMVM
;
A
#
# COMPACT_ATOMS: atom_id res chain seq x y z
N PHE A 1 -5.68 41.29 -35.13
CA PHE A 1 -4.93 40.04 -35.48
C PHE A 1 -3.88 39.64 -34.40
N LYS A 2 -3.27 40.56 -33.69
CA LYS A 2 -2.33 40.26 -32.63
C LYS A 2 -2.97 39.77 -31.31
N SER A 3 -4.23 40.12 -31.04
CA SER A 3 -4.95 39.71 -29.83
C SER A 3 -5.39 38.21 -29.84
N LEU A 4 -5.76 37.71 -31.01
CA LEU A 4 -6.20 36.32 -31.17
C LEU A 4 -5.07 35.30 -31.00
N GLN A 5 -3.83 35.68 -31.18
CA GLN A 5 -2.67 34.80 -31.07
C GLN A 5 -2.18 34.63 -29.60
N THR A 6 -2.44 35.64 -28.78
CA THR A 6 -2.16 35.59 -27.34
C THR A 6 -3.20 34.75 -26.59
N ASP A 7 -4.48 34.87 -26.95
CA ASP A 7 -5.55 34.13 -26.27
C ASP A 7 -5.50 32.62 -26.55
N GLY A 8 -5.09 32.20 -27.73
CA GLY A 8 -4.91 30.78 -28.08
C GLY A 8 -3.74 30.12 -27.35
N PHE A 9 -2.68 30.88 -27.12
CA PHE A 9 -1.51 30.40 -26.38
C PHE A 9 -1.83 30.24 -24.88
N ASP A 10 -2.59 31.16 -24.32
CA ASP A 10 -3.00 31.09 -22.91
C ASP A 10 -3.98 29.96 -22.64
N ILE A 11 -4.91 29.71 -23.57
CA ILE A 11 -5.86 28.59 -23.47
C ILE A 11 -5.13 27.25 -23.55
N ALA A 12 -4.17 27.06 -24.45
CA ALA A 12 -3.40 25.85 -24.57
C ALA A 12 -2.59 25.60 -23.28
N ARG A 13 -1.95 26.61 -22.75
CA ARG A 13 -1.21 26.57 -21.49
C ARG A 13 -2.10 26.26 -20.30
N TYR A 14 -3.29 26.85 -20.25
CA TYR A 14 -4.29 26.58 -19.22
C TYR A 14 -4.77 25.12 -19.26
N LEU A 15 -5.03 24.58 -20.45
CA LEU A 15 -5.44 23.19 -20.64
C LEU A 15 -4.31 22.22 -20.30
N GLU A 16 -3.07 22.53 -20.64
CA GLU A 16 -1.92 21.71 -20.22
C GLU A 16 -1.76 21.70 -18.69
N THR A 17 -1.83 22.84 -18.05
CA THR A 17 -1.75 22.94 -16.57
C THR A 17 -2.85 22.12 -15.91
N ARG A 18 -4.09 22.23 -16.40
CA ARG A 18 -5.23 21.43 -15.92
C ARG A 18 -5.03 19.94 -16.14
N ARG A 19 -4.42 19.57 -17.24
CA ARG A 19 -4.12 18.17 -17.55
C ARG A 19 -3.09 17.59 -16.56
N TYR A 20 -2.03 18.35 -16.24
CA TYR A 20 -1.06 17.94 -15.22
C TYR A 20 -1.69 17.82 -13.83
N ASP A 21 -2.58 18.72 -13.46
CA ASP A 21 -3.29 18.67 -12.18
C ASP A 21 -4.20 17.44 -12.09
N LEU A 22 -4.93 17.11 -13.14
CA LEU A 22 -5.79 15.92 -13.19
C LEU A 22 -4.98 14.62 -13.16
N VAL A 23 -3.84 14.58 -13.85
CA VAL A 23 -2.94 13.42 -13.84
C VAL A 23 -2.32 13.23 -12.45
N SER A 24 -1.87 14.30 -11.82
CA SER A 24 -1.31 14.25 -10.46
C SER A 24 -2.36 13.81 -9.43
N LEU A 25 -3.62 14.25 -9.58
CA LEU A 25 -4.74 13.80 -8.75
C LEU A 25 -5.02 12.30 -8.89
N GLY A 26 -4.86 11.73 -10.08
CA GLY A 26 -5.01 10.29 -10.30
C GLY A 26 -3.94 9.46 -9.56
N TYR A 27 -2.69 9.88 -9.62
CA TYR A 27 -1.61 9.21 -8.87
C TYR A 27 -1.76 9.37 -7.36
N LEU A 28 -2.16 10.54 -6.88
CA LEU A 28 -2.50 10.73 -5.47
C LEU A 28 -3.71 9.86 -5.08
N GLY A 29 -4.70 9.76 -5.96
CA GLY A 29 -5.88 8.93 -5.77
C GLY A 29 -5.54 7.45 -5.56
N ILE A 30 -4.64 6.89 -6.38
CA ILE A 30 -4.19 5.49 -6.19
C ILE A 30 -3.39 5.32 -4.90
N ALA A 31 -2.56 6.28 -4.52
CA ALA A 31 -1.81 6.22 -3.27
C ALA A 31 -2.77 6.21 -2.06
N ILE A 32 -3.78 7.07 -2.04
CA ILE A 32 -4.80 7.13 -0.99
C ILE A 32 -5.63 5.83 -0.98
N ALA A 33 -6.09 5.37 -2.14
CA ALA A 33 -6.84 4.13 -2.24
C ALA A 33 -6.03 2.92 -1.74
N ALA A 34 -4.75 2.85 -2.10
CA ALA A 34 -3.85 1.80 -1.66
C ALA A 34 -3.55 1.89 -0.14
N PHE A 35 -3.45 3.09 0.39
CA PHE A 35 -3.31 3.32 1.83
C PHE A 35 -4.55 2.85 2.59
N LEU A 36 -5.74 3.25 2.15
CA LEU A 36 -7.01 2.86 2.78
C LEU A 36 -7.25 1.35 2.66
N ALA A 37 -6.91 0.75 1.51
CA ALA A 37 -7.01 -0.70 1.32
C ALA A 37 -6.11 -1.47 2.30
N ALA A 38 -4.97 -0.91 2.68
CA ALA A 38 -4.06 -1.51 3.65
C ALA A 38 -4.47 -1.26 5.12
N THR A 39 -5.36 -0.31 5.40
CA THR A 39 -5.69 0.07 6.78
C THR A 39 -7.05 -0.42 7.24
N ILE A 40 -8.09 -0.33 6.42
CA ILE A 40 -9.47 -0.42 6.94
C ILE A 40 -10.38 -1.29 6.06
N LEU A 41 -10.15 -1.35 4.76
CA LEU A 41 -11.12 -1.91 3.84
C LEU A 41 -10.55 -3.10 3.04
N PRO A 42 -11.32 -4.20 2.91
CA PRO A 42 -10.97 -5.31 2.02
C PRO A 42 -11.16 -4.94 0.54
N PHE A 43 -11.18 -3.66 0.21
CA PHE A 43 -11.21 -3.21 -1.18
C PHE A 43 -9.83 -3.40 -1.79
N SER A 44 -9.80 -4.11 -2.90
CA SER A 44 -8.57 -4.30 -3.62
C SER A 44 -8.18 -3.00 -4.33
N SER A 45 -7.07 -2.40 -3.93
CA SER A 45 -6.44 -1.29 -4.65
C SER A 45 -6.16 -1.65 -6.12
N GLU A 46 -6.20 -2.93 -6.44
CA GLU A 46 -6.08 -3.45 -7.80
C GLU A 46 -7.19 -2.97 -8.73
N VAL A 47 -8.42 -2.82 -8.23
CA VAL A 47 -9.54 -2.30 -9.02
C VAL A 47 -9.28 -0.85 -9.42
N VAL A 48 -8.81 -0.02 -8.49
CA VAL A 48 -8.46 1.38 -8.76
C VAL A 48 -7.26 1.45 -9.69
N PHE A 49 -6.26 0.61 -9.47
CA PHE A 49 -5.08 0.52 -10.32
C PHE A 49 -5.46 0.19 -11.76
N THR A 50 -6.26 -0.85 -11.97
CA THR A 50 -6.73 -1.27 -13.30
C THR A 50 -7.56 -0.17 -13.97
N GLY A 51 -8.44 0.50 -13.22
CA GLY A 51 -9.25 1.60 -13.74
C GLY A 51 -8.39 2.77 -14.24
N LEU A 52 -7.34 3.14 -13.51
CA LEU A 52 -6.41 4.19 -13.92
C LEU A 52 -5.52 3.75 -15.08
N LEU A 53 -5.13 2.47 -15.13
CA LEU A 53 -4.36 1.92 -16.24
C LEU A 53 -5.16 1.99 -17.55
N ILE A 54 -6.44 1.61 -17.52
CA ILE A 54 -7.37 1.77 -18.65
C ILE A 54 -7.57 3.26 -19.01
N GLY A 55 -7.55 4.13 -18.01
CA GLY A 55 -7.60 5.58 -18.17
C GLY A 55 -6.37 6.22 -18.83
N GLY A 56 -5.35 5.42 -19.18
CA GLY A 56 -4.16 5.86 -19.89
C GLY A 56 -3.06 6.46 -18.99
N TYR A 57 -3.08 6.17 -17.69
CA TYR A 57 -2.00 6.54 -16.77
C TYR A 57 -0.77 5.65 -16.99
N ASP A 58 0.42 6.21 -16.78
CA ASP A 58 1.67 5.47 -16.91
C ASP A 58 1.75 4.32 -15.90
N PRO A 59 1.95 3.07 -16.35
CA PRO A 59 1.94 1.90 -15.49
C PRO A 59 3.01 1.93 -14.40
N ILE A 60 4.20 2.44 -14.72
CA ILE A 60 5.34 2.47 -13.79
C ILE A 60 5.05 3.42 -12.63
N TRP A 61 4.53 4.61 -12.93
CA TRP A 61 4.16 5.57 -11.90
C TRP A 61 2.98 5.09 -11.05
N LEU A 62 2.03 4.36 -11.63
CA LEU A 62 0.94 3.72 -10.88
C LEU A 62 1.50 2.70 -9.88
N VAL A 63 2.46 1.86 -10.29
CA VAL A 63 3.12 0.91 -9.39
C VAL A 63 3.84 1.62 -8.25
N VAL A 64 4.59 2.69 -8.54
CA VAL A 64 5.31 3.46 -7.52
C VAL A 64 4.35 4.05 -6.49
N TRP A 65 3.33 4.79 -6.92
CA TRP A 65 2.39 5.45 -6.02
C TRP A 65 1.52 4.46 -5.25
N ALA A 66 1.08 3.37 -5.88
CA ALA A 66 0.34 2.31 -5.19
C ALA A 66 1.21 1.61 -4.13
N THR A 67 2.47 1.32 -4.45
CA THR A 67 3.40 0.71 -3.49
C THR A 67 3.64 1.62 -2.30
N VAL A 68 3.89 2.91 -2.52
CA VAL A 68 4.09 3.90 -1.46
C VAL A 68 2.85 3.98 -0.56
N GLY A 69 1.67 4.21 -1.15
CA GLY A 69 0.42 4.30 -0.40
C GLY A 69 0.14 3.05 0.43
N ASN A 70 0.25 1.88 -0.18
CA ASN A 70 -0.03 0.60 0.48
C ASN A 70 1.02 0.26 1.55
N THR A 71 2.28 0.64 1.36
CA THR A 71 3.32 0.45 2.38
C THR A 71 3.09 1.35 3.58
N LEU A 72 2.73 2.63 3.37
CA LEU A 72 2.39 3.56 4.45
C LEU A 72 1.16 3.07 5.23
N GLY A 73 0.13 2.57 4.55
CA GLY A 73 -1.02 1.94 5.19
C GLY A 73 -0.64 0.75 6.06
N GLY A 74 0.17 -0.15 5.54
CA GLY A 74 0.69 -1.30 6.31
C GLY A 74 1.56 -0.88 7.49
N MET A 75 2.36 0.19 7.37
CA MET A 75 3.13 0.74 8.50
C MET A 75 2.23 1.38 9.56
N THR A 76 1.07 1.92 9.18
CA THR A 76 0.05 2.36 10.13
C THR A 76 -0.50 1.17 10.91
N CYS A 77 -0.80 0.06 10.24
CA CYS A 77 -1.21 -1.19 10.89
C CYS A 77 -0.12 -1.74 11.84
N TYR A 78 1.15 -1.70 11.41
CA TYR A 78 2.29 -2.01 12.27
C TYR A 78 2.33 -1.10 13.52
N GLY A 79 2.16 0.20 13.35
CA GLY A 79 2.12 1.18 14.45
C GLY A 79 0.99 0.91 15.44
N LEU A 80 -0.20 0.59 14.96
CA LEU A 80 -1.33 0.19 15.78
C LEU A 80 -1.02 -1.09 16.58
N GLY A 81 -0.39 -2.07 15.93
CA GLY A 81 0.09 -3.28 16.58
C GLY A 81 1.14 -2.97 17.65
N TYR A 82 2.10 -2.10 17.35
CA TYR A 82 3.17 -1.71 18.28
C TYR A 82 2.65 -0.99 19.54
N LEU A 83 1.58 -0.20 19.38
CA LEU A 83 0.90 0.48 20.48
C LEU A 83 -0.05 -0.45 21.24
N GLY A 84 -0.46 -1.55 20.62
CA GLY A 84 -1.34 -2.55 21.22
C GLY A 84 -0.64 -3.31 22.35
N LYS A 85 -1.41 -3.67 23.38
CA LYS A 85 -0.93 -4.55 24.44
C LYS A 85 -1.17 -5.99 24.04
N ILE A 86 -0.17 -6.83 24.18
CA ILE A 86 -0.27 -8.29 23.92
C ILE A 86 -1.40 -8.92 24.74
N GLU A 87 -1.66 -8.39 25.94
CA GLU A 87 -2.76 -8.78 26.81
C GLU A 87 -4.15 -8.71 26.14
N TRP A 88 -4.33 -7.80 25.17
CA TRP A 88 -5.57 -7.69 24.40
C TRP A 88 -5.76 -8.88 23.45
N ILE A 89 -4.69 -9.39 22.89
CA ILE A 89 -4.74 -10.55 21.99
C ILE A 89 -4.94 -11.83 22.78
N GLU A 90 -4.28 -12.00 23.92
CA GLU A 90 -4.47 -13.13 24.83
C GLU A 90 -5.94 -13.20 25.26
N LYS A 91 -6.53 -12.04 25.57
CA LYS A 91 -7.94 -11.94 25.96
C LYS A 91 -8.92 -12.18 24.82
N TRP A 92 -8.58 -11.74 23.62
CA TRP A 92 -9.44 -11.85 22.43
C TRP A 92 -9.40 -13.24 21.78
N LEU A 93 -8.21 -13.84 21.69
CA LEU A 93 -7.99 -15.15 21.07
C LEU A 93 -8.07 -16.31 22.08
N LYS A 94 -8.25 -16.04 23.38
CA LYS A 94 -8.27 -17.06 24.46
C LYS A 94 -7.09 -18.04 24.39
N ILE A 95 -5.90 -17.55 24.01
CA ILE A 95 -4.70 -18.36 23.89
C ILE A 95 -4.05 -18.46 25.29
N PRO A 96 -3.73 -19.66 25.77
CA PRO A 96 -3.00 -19.83 27.04
C PRO A 96 -1.64 -19.14 26.99
N GLN A 97 -1.25 -18.45 28.07
CA GLN A 97 0.01 -17.68 28.16
C GLN A 97 1.25 -18.50 27.75
N GLU A 98 1.27 -19.77 28.09
CA GLU A 98 2.39 -20.67 27.74
C GLU A 98 2.54 -20.86 26.21
N LYS A 99 1.43 -20.87 25.47
CA LYS A 99 1.47 -20.90 24.01
C LYS A 99 1.86 -19.54 23.42
N ALA A 100 1.41 -18.45 24.01
CA ALA A 100 1.74 -17.10 23.56
C ALA A 100 3.25 -16.84 23.68
N GLU A 101 3.91 -17.29 24.75
CA GLU A 101 5.37 -17.15 24.91
C GLU A 101 6.15 -17.98 23.90
N LYS A 102 5.75 -19.23 23.64
CA LYS A 102 6.38 -20.08 22.60
C LYS A 102 6.23 -19.49 21.20
N TRP A 103 5.10 -18.82 20.94
CA TRP A 103 4.91 -18.08 19.69
C TRP A 103 5.77 -16.81 19.64
N LYS A 104 5.92 -16.08 20.76
CA LYS A 104 6.84 -14.95 20.87
C LYS A 104 8.28 -15.33 20.50
N GLU A 105 8.80 -16.42 21.04
CA GLU A 105 10.17 -16.88 20.72
C GLU A 105 10.33 -17.26 19.25
N LYS A 106 9.37 -18.00 18.70
CA LYS A 106 9.39 -18.38 17.27
C LYS A 106 9.30 -17.15 16.36
N ILE A 107 8.46 -16.20 16.69
CA ILE A 107 8.24 -15.01 15.88
C ILE A 107 9.40 -14.02 16.07
N HIS A 108 10.04 -13.93 17.24
CA HIS A 108 11.28 -13.17 17.41
C HIS A 108 12.41 -13.69 16.52
N LYS A 109 12.44 -15.00 16.28
CA LYS A 109 13.45 -15.66 15.43
C LYS A 109 13.16 -15.51 13.93
N TYR A 110 11.89 -15.49 13.54
CA TYR A 110 11.46 -15.49 12.14
C TYR A 110 10.57 -14.29 11.78
N GLY A 111 10.23 -13.45 12.75
CA GLY A 111 9.20 -12.41 12.61
C GLY A 111 9.53 -11.33 11.58
N ASP A 112 10.80 -10.98 11.45
CA ASP A 112 11.22 -10.00 10.46
C ASP A 112 10.99 -10.50 9.02
N GLY A 113 11.20 -11.81 8.76
CA GLY A 113 10.90 -12.44 7.48
C GLY A 113 9.39 -12.62 7.24
N PHE A 114 8.61 -12.74 8.33
CA PHE A 114 7.16 -12.90 8.22
C PHE A 114 6.48 -11.66 7.64
N ALA A 115 7.04 -10.48 7.88
CA ALA A 115 6.53 -9.23 7.34
C ALA A 115 6.58 -9.18 5.80
N PHE A 116 7.46 -9.97 5.17
CA PHE A 116 7.52 -10.10 3.71
C PHE A 116 6.19 -10.62 3.16
N PHE A 117 5.54 -11.57 3.84
CA PHE A 117 4.25 -12.12 3.44
C PHE A 117 3.09 -11.13 3.56
N SER A 118 3.34 -9.91 4.04
CA SER A 118 2.33 -8.84 4.05
C SER A 118 1.84 -8.41 2.66
N PHE A 119 2.48 -8.88 1.59
CA PHE A 119 1.98 -8.70 0.23
C PHE A 119 0.72 -9.52 -0.08
N LEU A 120 0.44 -10.57 0.69
CA LEU A 120 -0.70 -11.43 0.47
C LEU A 120 -2.02 -10.67 0.68
N PRO A 121 -2.94 -10.72 -0.29
CA PRO A 121 -4.22 -10.04 -0.17
C PRO A 121 -5.03 -10.60 1.00
N GLY A 122 -5.59 -9.70 1.82
CA GLY A 122 -6.44 -10.05 2.98
C GLY A 122 -5.69 -10.46 4.24
N VAL A 123 -4.53 -11.06 4.15
CA VAL A 123 -3.75 -11.54 5.31
C VAL A 123 -2.60 -10.58 5.66
N GLY A 124 -2.12 -9.81 4.68
CA GLY A 124 -0.95 -8.95 4.82
C GLY A 124 -1.06 -7.91 5.93
N ASP A 125 -2.23 -7.32 6.11
CA ASP A 125 -2.44 -6.28 7.11
C ASP A 125 -2.49 -6.87 8.53
N PHE A 126 -3.02 -8.09 8.69
CA PHE A 126 -2.94 -8.83 9.96
C PHE A 126 -1.52 -9.17 10.31
N ILE A 127 -0.69 -9.54 9.32
CA ILE A 127 0.74 -9.78 9.52
C ILE A 127 1.45 -8.50 9.96
N ALA A 128 1.09 -7.34 9.41
CA ALA A 128 1.64 -6.05 9.81
C ALA A 128 1.30 -5.71 11.27
N VAL A 129 0.05 -5.91 11.68
CA VAL A 129 -0.38 -5.74 13.08
C VAL A 129 0.39 -6.69 13.99
N ALA A 130 0.49 -7.97 13.63
CA ALA A 130 1.23 -8.96 14.40
C ALA A 130 2.72 -8.61 14.53
N ALA A 131 3.37 -8.16 13.46
CA ALA A 131 4.75 -7.71 13.48
C ALA A 131 4.95 -6.49 14.41
N GLY A 132 3.97 -5.58 14.45
CA GLY A 132 3.96 -4.46 15.38
C GLY A 132 3.86 -4.91 16.84
N LEU A 133 2.92 -5.80 17.16
CA LEU A 133 2.72 -6.36 18.49
C LEU A 133 3.95 -7.08 19.02
N LEU A 134 4.64 -7.77 18.15
CA LEU A 134 5.86 -8.50 18.46
C LEU A 134 7.09 -7.61 18.49
N ARG A 135 6.91 -6.31 18.24
CA ARG A 135 7.98 -5.32 18.21
C ARG A 135 9.14 -5.71 17.31
N CYS A 136 8.83 -6.30 16.14
CA CYS A 136 9.81 -6.54 15.10
C CYS A 136 10.49 -5.22 14.70
N ARG A 137 11.71 -5.29 14.18
CA ARG A 137 12.46 -4.09 13.78
C ARG A 137 11.70 -3.35 12.66
N TRP A 138 11.27 -2.14 12.93
CA TRP A 138 10.41 -1.34 12.04
C TRP A 138 10.98 -1.20 10.62
N TRP A 139 12.30 -1.02 10.48
CA TRP A 139 12.92 -0.86 9.17
C TRP A 139 12.95 -2.16 8.36
N VAL A 140 13.11 -3.33 9.02
CA VAL A 140 13.02 -4.64 8.35
C VAL A 140 11.60 -4.89 7.88
N VAL A 141 10.62 -4.59 8.74
CA VAL A 141 9.19 -4.68 8.40
C VAL A 141 8.88 -3.76 7.21
N PHE A 142 9.33 -2.51 7.26
CA PHE A 142 9.12 -1.54 6.18
C PHE A 142 9.69 -2.02 4.85
N VAL A 143 10.95 -2.44 4.81
CA VAL A 143 11.61 -2.90 3.59
C VAL A 143 10.93 -4.17 3.05
N SER A 144 10.65 -5.15 3.92
CA SER A 144 9.98 -6.39 3.53
C SER A 144 8.59 -6.11 2.94
N MET A 145 7.83 -5.22 3.58
CA MET A 145 6.51 -4.82 3.08
C MET A 145 6.60 -4.07 1.75
N ALA A 146 7.53 -3.12 1.63
CA ALA A 146 7.72 -2.36 0.40
C ALA A 146 8.07 -3.27 -0.76
N VAL A 147 9.02 -4.19 -0.57
CA VAL A 147 9.42 -5.17 -1.60
C VAL A 147 8.25 -6.10 -1.95
N GLY A 148 7.58 -6.66 -0.95
CA GLY A 148 6.45 -7.56 -1.19
C GLY A 148 5.31 -6.89 -1.94
N LYS A 149 4.96 -5.65 -1.58
CA LYS A 149 3.92 -4.87 -2.26
C LYS A 149 4.33 -4.43 -3.65
N LEU A 150 5.59 -4.05 -3.84
CA LEU A 150 6.14 -3.73 -5.15
C LEU A 150 6.02 -4.92 -6.11
N VAL A 151 6.48 -6.09 -5.69
CA VAL A 151 6.38 -7.33 -6.49
C VAL A 151 4.92 -7.62 -6.86
N ARG A 152 4.00 -7.49 -5.92
CA ARG A 152 2.57 -7.67 -6.15
C ARG A 152 2.03 -6.75 -7.25
N TYR A 153 2.32 -5.44 -7.17
CA TYR A 153 1.85 -4.48 -8.18
C TYR A 153 2.52 -4.66 -9.54
N LEU A 154 3.79 -5.08 -9.57
CA LEU A 154 4.46 -5.43 -10.84
C LEU A 154 3.79 -6.64 -11.50
N VAL A 155 3.52 -7.69 -10.74
CA VAL A 155 2.81 -8.88 -11.25
C VAL A 155 1.41 -8.50 -11.73
N TRP A 156 0.69 -7.63 -11.00
CA TRP A 156 -0.62 -7.17 -11.41
C TRP A 156 -0.58 -6.31 -12.67
N MET A 157 0.41 -5.45 -12.80
CA MET A 157 0.66 -4.65 -14.00
C MET A 157 0.87 -5.54 -15.23
N GLU A 158 1.78 -6.52 -15.13
CA GLU A 158 2.06 -7.46 -16.22
C GLU A 158 0.80 -8.27 -16.61
N ALA A 159 0.06 -8.76 -15.63
CA ALA A 159 -1.17 -9.50 -15.88
C ALA A 159 -2.22 -8.68 -16.64
N ASN A 160 -2.36 -7.38 -16.32
CA ASN A 160 -3.28 -6.49 -17.05
C ASN A 160 -2.80 -6.20 -18.48
N GLN A 161 -1.49 -6.05 -18.69
CA GLN A 161 -0.94 -5.81 -20.03
C GLN A 161 -1.07 -7.04 -20.96
N MET A 162 -1.13 -8.25 -20.41
CA MET A 162 -1.36 -9.46 -21.19
C MET A 162 -2.82 -9.63 -21.64
N VAL A 163 -3.75 -8.98 -20.94
CA VAL A 163 -5.21 -9.12 -21.20
C VAL A 163 -5.76 -7.96 -22.05
N MET A 164 -5.09 -6.81 -22.06
CA MET A 164 -5.43 -5.63 -22.88
C MET A 164 -4.73 -5.68 -24.24
#